data_e4d6d9369ecb9e2756c089f247f6b564
#
_entry.id   e4d6d9369ecb9e2756c089f247f6b564
#
_cell.length_a   1.000
_cell.length_b   1.000
_cell.length_c   1.000
_cell.angle_alpha   90.00
_cell.angle_beta   90.00
_cell.angle_gamma   90.00
#
_symmetry.space_group_name_H-M   'P 1'
#
loop_
_entity.id
_entity.type
_entity.pdbx_description
1 polymer ?
#
loop_
_entity_poly.entity_id
_entity_poly.type
_entity_poly.pdbx_seq_one_letter_code
_entity_poly.pdbx_strand_id
1 'polypeptide(L)'
;MRGRAVKWAWLTASALCTALLFACAGENAVQTFRAQQRTEEAAGVEESRQLSGYVIALDAGHGGYDGGAVGRVSGTAEKGLNLDVAQRLKAILEAQGARVVMTRTDDYARCDEDPPIRKKLQDMQRRAAIIESGGAQMVLSIHMNEYAGRNQSGPQAFYREGCPAGRLLAGAIQGAMNEKLSPKKTRTALGGDYYILTLGVPSVLVECGFLSNAKEEALLLTEDYRQRVAQAIASGVLAWANLPEEKPQALPAVDRSGEPHAET
;
A
#
# COMPACT_ATOMS: atom_id res chain seq x y z
N MET A 1 23.98 -17.76 80.22
CA MET A 1 23.94 -18.25 78.79
C MET A 1 22.68 -17.88 78.00
N ARG A 2 21.62 -17.34 78.61
CA ARG A 2 20.34 -17.01 77.87
C ARG A 2 20.35 -15.71 77.04
N GLY A 3 21.24 -14.78 77.31
CA GLY A 3 21.23 -13.48 76.64
C GLY A 3 21.86 -13.43 75.19
N ARG A 4 22.70 -14.42 74.86
CA ARG A 4 23.38 -14.49 73.55
C ARG A 4 22.47 -15.07 72.46
N ALA A 5 21.66 -16.05 72.75
CA ALA A 5 20.76 -16.71 71.82
C ALA A 5 19.65 -15.75 71.31
N VAL A 6 19.14 -14.87 72.19
CA VAL A 6 18.12 -13.89 71.81
C VAL A 6 18.65 -12.84 70.86
N LYS A 7 19.89 -12.36 71.01
CA LYS A 7 20.52 -11.38 70.08
C LYS A 7 20.73 -11.92 68.64
N TRP A 8 21.10 -13.23 68.57
CA TRP A 8 21.26 -13.86 67.24
C TRP A 8 19.91 -14.10 66.53
N ALA A 9 18.84 -14.43 67.27
CA ALA A 9 17.51 -14.57 66.69
C ALA A 9 16.96 -13.27 66.12
N TRP A 10 17.20 -12.12 66.73
CA TRP A 10 16.80 -10.80 66.22
C TRP A 10 17.61 -10.35 65.00
N LEU A 11 18.90 -10.65 64.93
CA LEU A 11 19.76 -10.34 63.80
C LEU A 11 19.40 -11.19 62.59
N THR A 12 19.06 -12.46 62.74
CA THR A 12 18.62 -13.33 61.65
C THR A 12 17.23 -12.95 61.13
N ALA A 13 16.30 -12.61 62.02
CA ALA A 13 14.97 -12.16 61.63
C ALA A 13 15.02 -10.83 60.89
N SER A 14 15.87 -9.88 61.28
CA SER A 14 16.06 -8.60 60.60
C SER A 14 16.68 -8.79 59.19
N ALA A 15 17.68 -9.71 59.06
CA ALA A 15 18.31 -10.02 57.77
C ALA A 15 17.34 -10.71 56.80
N LEU A 16 16.44 -11.59 57.31
CA LEU A 16 15.41 -12.23 56.47
C LEU A 16 14.35 -11.21 56.01
N CYS A 17 13.91 -10.30 56.90
CA CYS A 17 12.96 -9.23 56.51
C CYS A 17 13.53 -8.28 55.47
N THR A 18 14.81 -7.88 55.60
CA THR A 18 15.44 -7.04 54.58
C THR A 18 15.61 -7.76 53.26
N ALA A 19 16.00 -9.05 53.27
CA ALA A 19 16.10 -9.85 52.04
C ALA A 19 14.74 -10.01 51.30
N LEU A 20 13.66 -10.26 52.09
CA LEU A 20 12.29 -10.34 51.56
C LEU A 20 11.81 -8.98 50.98
N LEU A 21 12.12 -7.87 51.63
CA LEU A 21 11.79 -6.53 51.11
C LEU A 21 12.54 -6.21 49.81
N PHE A 22 13.81 -6.60 49.71
CA PHE A 22 14.58 -6.43 48.46
C PHE A 22 14.07 -7.37 47.37
N ALA A 23 13.66 -8.59 47.64
CA ALA A 23 13.06 -9.50 46.66
C ALA A 23 11.73 -8.95 46.14
N CYS A 24 10.83 -8.52 47.04
CA CYS A 24 9.56 -7.90 46.67
C CYS A 24 9.73 -6.58 45.85
N ALA A 25 10.72 -5.75 46.22
CA ALA A 25 11.04 -4.55 45.46
C ALA A 25 11.58 -4.89 44.06
N GLY A 26 12.40 -5.93 43.92
CA GLY A 26 12.89 -6.41 42.62
C GLY A 26 11.78 -6.96 41.73
N GLU A 27 10.87 -7.77 42.30
CA GLU A 27 9.71 -8.30 41.54
C GLU A 27 8.76 -7.18 41.05
N ASN A 28 8.48 -6.21 41.90
CA ASN A 28 7.66 -5.06 41.52
C ASN A 28 8.34 -4.21 40.42
N ALA A 29 9.64 -3.99 40.51
CA ALA A 29 10.39 -3.26 39.47
C ALA A 29 10.36 -4.02 38.13
N VAL A 30 10.53 -5.33 38.13
CA VAL A 30 10.43 -6.18 36.94
C VAL A 30 9.01 -6.17 36.35
N GLN A 31 7.99 -6.23 37.19
CA GLN A 31 6.59 -6.16 36.72
C GLN A 31 6.26 -4.79 36.12
N THR A 32 6.72 -3.71 36.75
CA THR A 32 6.53 -2.34 36.25
C THR A 32 7.25 -2.16 34.90
N PHE A 33 8.49 -2.64 34.78
CA PHE A 33 9.22 -2.59 33.52
C PHE A 33 8.54 -3.40 32.40
N ARG A 34 8.05 -4.60 32.70
CA ARG A 34 7.28 -5.41 31.74
C ARG A 34 5.95 -4.77 31.36
N ALA A 35 5.26 -4.12 32.29
CA ALA A 35 4.04 -3.38 32.02
C ALA A 35 4.31 -2.18 31.12
N GLN A 36 5.41 -1.48 31.36
CA GLN A 36 5.83 -0.31 30.56
C GLN A 36 6.24 -0.74 29.14
N GLN A 37 7.02 -1.83 29.00
CA GLN A 37 7.34 -2.40 27.67
C GLN A 37 6.07 -2.82 26.91
N ARG A 38 5.09 -3.46 27.57
CA ARG A 38 3.83 -3.82 26.92
C ARG A 38 3.02 -2.61 26.50
N THR A 39 3.07 -1.52 27.25
CA THR A 39 2.38 -0.28 26.91
C THR A 39 3.06 0.42 25.73
N GLU A 40 4.40 0.41 25.71
CA GLU A 40 5.20 0.94 24.60
C GLU A 40 5.04 0.10 23.33
N GLU A 41 5.03 -1.24 23.44
CA GLU A 41 4.72 -2.15 22.33
C GLU A 41 3.29 -1.97 21.82
N ALA A 42 2.29 -1.81 22.72
CA ALA A 42 0.91 -1.57 22.34
C ALA A 42 0.74 -0.19 21.68
N ALA A 43 1.38 0.85 22.21
CA ALA A 43 1.40 2.18 21.61
C ALA A 43 2.10 2.17 20.23
N GLY A 44 3.23 1.47 20.09
CA GLY A 44 3.93 1.30 18.80
C GLY A 44 3.10 0.52 17.77
N VAL A 45 2.29 -0.45 18.21
CA VAL A 45 1.36 -1.20 17.34
C VAL A 45 0.17 -0.33 16.94
N GLU A 46 -0.29 0.57 17.79
CA GLU A 46 -1.39 1.49 17.47
C GLU A 46 -0.92 2.62 16.54
N GLU A 47 0.29 3.14 16.74
CA GLU A 47 0.95 4.09 15.83
C GLU A 47 1.25 3.47 14.47
N SER A 48 1.43 2.13 14.38
CA SER A 48 1.63 1.40 13.12
C SER A 48 0.34 1.13 12.34
N ARG A 49 -0.85 1.39 12.89
CA ARG A 49 -2.16 1.15 12.25
C ARG A 49 -2.82 2.42 11.72
N GLN A 50 -2.06 3.24 11.03
CA GLN A 50 -2.51 4.54 10.50
C GLN A 50 -3.61 4.43 9.43
N LEU A 51 -3.85 3.25 8.87
CA LEU A 51 -4.91 2.97 7.89
C LEU A 51 -6.06 2.15 8.48
N SER A 52 -6.17 2.08 9.82
CA SER A 52 -7.29 1.40 10.46
C SER A 52 -8.63 2.05 10.05
N GLY A 53 -9.59 1.23 9.63
CA GLY A 53 -10.88 1.69 9.12
C GLY A 53 -10.91 2.05 7.64
N TYR A 54 -9.76 2.12 6.95
CA TYR A 54 -9.75 2.31 5.50
C TYR A 54 -9.99 0.99 4.76
N VAL A 55 -10.79 1.08 3.70
CA VAL A 55 -10.95 0.03 2.69
C VAL A 55 -10.34 0.51 1.40
N ILE A 56 -9.28 -0.16 0.96
CA ILE A 56 -8.48 0.23 -0.20
C ILE A 56 -8.62 -0.83 -1.29
N ALA A 57 -9.06 -0.44 -2.47
CA ALA A 57 -9.02 -1.32 -3.62
C ALA A 57 -7.66 -1.25 -4.31
N LEU A 58 -7.07 -2.40 -4.58
CA LEU A 58 -5.90 -2.56 -5.43
C LEU A 58 -6.32 -3.24 -6.72
N ASP A 59 -6.17 -2.52 -7.80
CA ASP A 59 -6.37 -3.03 -9.15
C ASP A 59 -5.01 -3.36 -9.76
N ALA A 60 -4.73 -4.64 -9.99
CA ALA A 60 -3.57 -5.04 -10.76
C ALA A 60 -3.93 -5.01 -12.24
N GLY A 61 -3.46 -4.00 -12.96
CA GLY A 61 -3.79 -3.79 -14.36
C GLY A 61 -3.55 -5.00 -15.24
N HIS A 62 -4.32 -5.13 -16.33
CA HIS A 62 -4.25 -6.25 -17.27
C HIS A 62 -4.55 -7.62 -16.62
N GLY A 63 -4.27 -8.71 -17.33
CA GLY A 63 -4.44 -10.08 -16.85
C GLY A 63 -5.03 -11.02 -17.92
N GLY A 64 -4.77 -12.31 -17.79
CA GLY A 64 -5.27 -13.32 -18.73
C GLY A 64 -4.84 -13.03 -20.16
N TYR A 65 -5.80 -12.80 -21.05
CA TYR A 65 -5.57 -12.50 -22.47
C TYR A 65 -4.88 -11.14 -22.72
N ASP A 66 -5.06 -10.19 -21.81
CA ASP A 66 -4.46 -8.86 -21.89
C ASP A 66 -3.11 -8.84 -21.16
N GLY A 67 -2.04 -8.85 -21.92
CA GLY A 67 -0.67 -8.82 -21.39
C GLY A 67 -0.20 -7.46 -20.91
N GLY A 68 -0.85 -6.38 -21.37
CA GLY A 68 -0.34 -5.02 -21.25
C GLY A 68 0.92 -4.78 -22.07
N ALA A 69 1.70 -3.80 -21.69
CA ALA A 69 2.99 -3.51 -22.30
C ALA A 69 3.95 -4.71 -22.19
N VAL A 70 4.89 -4.81 -23.15
CA VAL A 70 5.87 -5.88 -23.19
C VAL A 70 7.28 -5.31 -23.09
N GLY A 71 8.04 -5.83 -22.15
CA GLY A 71 9.44 -5.49 -21.94
C GLY A 71 10.24 -5.74 -23.21
N ARG A 72 10.98 -4.74 -23.64
CA ARG A 72 11.63 -4.74 -24.95
C ARG A 72 12.87 -5.61 -25.03
N VAL A 73 13.48 -5.89 -23.90
CA VAL A 73 14.69 -6.72 -23.80
C VAL A 73 14.33 -8.13 -23.36
N SER A 74 13.47 -8.25 -22.34
CA SER A 74 13.12 -9.52 -21.74
C SER A 74 11.92 -10.21 -22.39
N GLY A 75 11.05 -9.47 -23.07
CA GLY A 75 9.75 -9.98 -23.52
C GLY A 75 8.74 -10.20 -22.39
N THR A 76 9.03 -9.71 -21.17
CA THR A 76 8.15 -9.88 -20.03
C THR A 76 6.89 -9.02 -20.19
N ALA A 77 5.72 -9.65 -20.01
CA ALA A 77 4.44 -8.95 -20.04
C ALA A 77 4.21 -8.17 -18.74
N GLU A 78 3.64 -6.99 -18.84
CA GLU A 78 3.32 -6.08 -17.76
C GLU A 78 2.45 -6.71 -16.67
N LYS A 79 1.43 -7.46 -17.07
CA LYS A 79 0.42 -8.04 -16.17
C LYS A 79 0.97 -8.78 -14.94
N GLY A 80 2.10 -9.49 -15.12
CA GLY A 80 2.76 -10.21 -14.04
C GLY A 80 3.44 -9.28 -13.04
N LEU A 81 4.07 -8.22 -13.54
CA LEU A 81 4.73 -7.20 -12.71
C LEU A 81 3.71 -6.36 -11.93
N ASN A 82 2.57 -6.01 -12.57
CA ASN A 82 1.47 -5.31 -11.91
C ASN A 82 0.92 -6.12 -10.73
N LEU A 83 0.72 -7.41 -10.91
CA LEU A 83 0.23 -8.29 -9.86
C LEU A 83 1.22 -8.41 -8.70
N ASP A 84 2.51 -8.60 -9.00
CA ASP A 84 3.55 -8.70 -7.96
C ASP A 84 3.65 -7.41 -7.13
N VAL A 85 3.66 -6.23 -7.76
CA VAL A 85 3.67 -4.95 -7.03
C VAL A 85 2.40 -4.78 -6.21
N ALA A 86 1.23 -5.10 -6.75
CA ALA A 86 -0.04 -5.00 -6.05
C ALA A 86 -0.11 -5.93 -4.82
N GLN A 87 0.41 -7.16 -4.92
CA GLN A 87 0.47 -8.10 -3.79
C GLN A 87 1.42 -7.63 -2.69
N ARG A 88 2.59 -7.07 -3.05
CA ARG A 88 3.52 -6.45 -2.10
C ARG A 88 2.89 -5.24 -1.39
N LEU A 89 2.22 -4.39 -2.17
CA LEU A 89 1.51 -3.22 -1.65
C LEU A 89 0.38 -3.63 -0.70
N LYS A 90 -0.40 -4.67 -1.05
CA LYS A 90 -1.42 -5.24 -0.18
C LYS A 90 -0.85 -5.60 1.19
N ALA A 91 0.23 -6.35 1.23
CA ALA A 91 0.85 -6.78 2.49
C ALA A 91 1.27 -5.57 3.36
N ILE A 92 1.81 -4.51 2.74
CA ILE A 92 2.21 -3.30 3.46
C ILE A 92 0.99 -2.55 4.01
N LEU A 93 -0.06 -2.36 3.20
CA LEU A 93 -1.26 -1.63 3.62
C LEU A 93 -2.04 -2.38 4.69
N GLU A 94 -2.13 -3.71 4.61
CA GLU A 94 -2.76 -4.54 5.63
C GLU A 94 -1.98 -4.52 6.96
N ALA A 95 -0.66 -4.50 6.91
CA ALA A 95 0.18 -4.30 8.10
C ALA A 95 -0.09 -2.94 8.77
N GLN A 96 -0.50 -1.92 8.00
CA GLN A 96 -0.93 -0.61 8.49
C GLN A 96 -2.41 -0.56 8.93
N GLY A 97 -3.10 -1.70 8.94
CA GLY A 97 -4.48 -1.83 9.42
C GLY A 97 -5.57 -1.61 8.37
N ALA A 98 -5.24 -1.39 7.10
CA ALA A 98 -6.24 -1.28 6.04
C ALA A 98 -6.87 -2.64 5.73
N ARG A 99 -8.13 -2.63 5.30
CA ARG A 99 -8.74 -3.76 4.58
C ARG A 99 -8.50 -3.58 3.09
N VAL A 100 -7.88 -4.56 2.44
CA VAL A 100 -7.56 -4.49 1.02
C VAL A 100 -8.49 -5.38 0.20
N VAL A 101 -9.03 -4.81 -0.89
CA VAL A 101 -9.84 -5.50 -1.90
C VAL A 101 -9.03 -5.58 -3.18
N MET A 102 -8.74 -6.78 -3.67
CA MET A 102 -8.01 -6.99 -4.93
C MET A 102 -8.98 -7.23 -6.08
N THR A 103 -8.79 -6.59 -7.23
CA THR A 103 -9.58 -6.91 -8.44
C THR A 103 -9.23 -8.27 -9.01
N ARG A 104 -7.98 -8.70 -8.90
CA ARG A 104 -7.50 -10.05 -9.21
C ARG A 104 -6.36 -10.45 -8.29
N THR A 105 -6.24 -11.74 -8.03
CA THR A 105 -5.19 -12.33 -7.20
C THR A 105 -4.27 -13.28 -7.97
N ASP A 106 -4.58 -13.50 -9.25
CA ASP A 106 -3.88 -14.42 -10.13
C ASP A 106 -3.89 -13.88 -11.58
N ASP A 107 -3.30 -14.62 -12.52
CA ASP A 107 -3.26 -14.25 -13.93
C ASP A 107 -4.55 -14.66 -14.67
N TYR A 108 -5.58 -13.86 -14.53
CA TYR A 108 -6.83 -13.99 -15.28
C TYR A 108 -7.43 -12.62 -15.63
N ALA A 109 -8.22 -12.57 -16.69
CA ALA A 109 -9.10 -11.46 -17.02
C ALA A 109 -10.53 -11.78 -16.56
N ARG A 110 -11.27 -10.75 -16.17
CA ARG A 110 -12.65 -10.90 -15.68
C ARG A 110 -13.66 -10.68 -16.81
N CYS A 111 -13.51 -11.44 -17.90
CA CYS A 111 -14.44 -11.40 -19.03
C CYS A 111 -14.84 -12.81 -19.46
N ASP A 112 -15.97 -12.93 -20.16
CA ASP A 112 -16.39 -14.18 -20.79
C ASP A 112 -15.57 -14.44 -22.05
N GLU A 113 -15.43 -15.70 -22.46
CA GLU A 113 -14.58 -16.07 -23.57
C GLU A 113 -15.09 -15.61 -24.94
N ASP A 114 -16.38 -15.20 -25.07
CA ASP A 114 -16.99 -14.75 -26.34
C ASP A 114 -18.03 -13.63 -26.14
N PRO A 115 -18.11 -12.64 -27.04
CA PRO A 115 -17.31 -12.32 -28.22
C PRO A 115 -16.13 -11.35 -27.92
N PRO A 116 -15.08 -11.33 -28.76
CA PRO A 116 -13.82 -10.60 -28.48
C PRO A 116 -13.96 -9.07 -28.38
N ILE A 117 -14.98 -8.48 -29.01
CA ILE A 117 -15.12 -7.03 -29.21
C ILE A 117 -15.41 -6.25 -27.91
N ARG A 118 -15.86 -6.94 -26.83
CA ARG A 118 -16.23 -6.26 -25.56
C ARG A 118 -15.45 -6.79 -24.36
N LYS A 119 -14.46 -7.64 -24.55
CA LYS A 119 -13.73 -8.28 -23.44
C LYS A 119 -13.11 -7.25 -22.50
N LYS A 120 -12.48 -6.22 -23.03
CA LYS A 120 -11.84 -5.18 -22.20
C LYS A 120 -12.86 -4.39 -21.40
N LEU A 121 -13.97 -3.98 -22.00
CA LEU A 121 -15.03 -3.28 -21.31
C LEU A 121 -15.67 -4.16 -20.21
N GLN A 122 -15.94 -5.43 -20.50
CA GLN A 122 -16.47 -6.37 -19.50
C GLN A 122 -15.49 -6.56 -18.33
N ASP A 123 -14.19 -6.71 -18.62
CA ASP A 123 -13.16 -6.83 -17.58
C ASP A 123 -13.16 -5.59 -16.68
N MET A 124 -13.18 -4.38 -17.27
CA MET A 124 -13.22 -3.14 -16.51
C MET A 124 -14.50 -2.98 -15.69
N GLN A 125 -15.67 -3.32 -16.24
CA GLN A 125 -16.95 -3.31 -15.52
C GLN A 125 -16.95 -4.28 -14.34
N ARG A 126 -16.39 -5.48 -14.49
CA ARG A 126 -16.29 -6.47 -13.41
C ARG A 126 -15.28 -6.03 -12.33
N ARG A 127 -14.17 -5.39 -12.71
CA ARG A 127 -13.25 -4.77 -11.76
C ARG A 127 -13.95 -3.68 -10.95
N ALA A 128 -14.69 -2.79 -11.62
CA ALA A 128 -15.50 -1.76 -10.97
C ALA A 128 -16.49 -2.36 -9.97
N ALA A 129 -17.23 -3.39 -10.37
CA ALA A 129 -18.20 -4.07 -9.51
C ALA A 129 -17.55 -4.70 -8.25
N ILE A 130 -16.32 -5.24 -8.37
CA ILE A 130 -15.56 -5.76 -7.21
C ILE A 130 -15.18 -4.62 -6.27
N ILE A 131 -14.70 -3.51 -6.81
CA ILE A 131 -14.28 -2.33 -6.05
C ILE A 131 -15.47 -1.75 -5.28
N GLU A 132 -16.60 -1.56 -5.95
CA GLU A 132 -17.82 -1.01 -5.37
C GLU A 132 -18.44 -1.95 -4.32
N SER A 133 -18.61 -3.24 -4.65
CA SER A 133 -19.16 -4.24 -3.72
C SER A 133 -18.24 -4.48 -2.52
N GLY A 134 -16.93 -4.26 -2.70
CA GLY A 134 -15.94 -4.28 -1.64
C GLY A 134 -16.04 -3.09 -0.69
N GLY A 135 -16.82 -2.05 -1.00
CA GLY A 135 -16.93 -0.84 -0.20
C GLY A 135 -15.64 -0.04 -0.14
N ALA A 136 -14.86 -0.03 -1.22
CA ALA A 136 -13.59 0.69 -1.26
C ALA A 136 -13.77 2.20 -1.13
N GLN A 137 -12.92 2.84 -0.34
CA GLN A 137 -12.88 4.28 -0.11
C GLN A 137 -11.80 4.98 -0.94
N MET A 138 -10.90 4.21 -1.54
CA MET A 138 -9.94 4.65 -2.55
C MET A 138 -9.54 3.51 -3.47
N VAL A 139 -9.03 3.84 -4.64
CA VAL A 139 -8.56 2.89 -5.65
C VAL A 139 -7.12 3.22 -6.04
N LEU A 140 -6.28 2.19 -6.08
CA LEU A 140 -4.93 2.25 -6.61
C LEU A 140 -4.81 1.20 -7.72
N SER A 141 -4.72 1.66 -8.98
CA SER A 141 -4.50 0.79 -10.14
C SER A 141 -3.01 0.77 -10.48
N ILE A 142 -2.44 -0.40 -10.57
CA ILE A 142 -0.98 -0.62 -10.71
C ILE A 142 -0.67 -1.06 -12.13
N HIS A 143 0.19 -0.30 -12.78
CA HIS A 143 0.58 -0.45 -14.17
C HIS A 143 2.08 -0.25 -14.40
N MET A 144 2.56 -0.60 -15.60
CA MET A 144 3.88 -0.29 -16.12
C MET A 144 3.73 0.47 -17.44
N ASN A 145 4.39 1.58 -17.57
CA ASN A 145 4.25 2.48 -18.69
C ASN A 145 4.97 1.97 -19.95
N GLU A 146 4.45 2.39 -21.11
CA GLU A 146 5.11 2.24 -22.40
C GLU A 146 5.18 3.59 -23.13
N TYR A 147 6.27 3.82 -23.83
CA TYR A 147 6.43 5.00 -24.70
C TYR A 147 7.26 4.65 -25.95
N ALA A 148 6.69 4.91 -27.11
CA ALA A 148 7.31 4.57 -28.40
C ALA A 148 8.72 5.15 -28.58
N GLY A 149 8.99 6.34 -28.07
CA GLY A 149 10.28 7.03 -28.13
C GLY A 149 11.37 6.45 -27.23
N ARG A 150 11.07 5.46 -26.34
CA ARG A 150 12.00 4.71 -25.46
C ARG A 150 12.90 5.53 -24.51
N ASN A 151 12.79 6.85 -24.52
CA ASN A 151 13.63 7.76 -23.74
C ASN A 151 12.95 8.30 -22.47
N GLN A 152 11.68 7.93 -22.27
CA GLN A 152 10.95 8.30 -21.05
C GLN A 152 11.39 7.42 -19.90
N SER A 153 11.34 8.00 -18.69
CA SER A 153 11.73 7.33 -17.45
C SER A 153 11.03 7.96 -16.26
N GLY A 154 11.02 7.25 -15.15
CA GLY A 154 10.45 7.65 -13.87
C GLY A 154 8.98 7.30 -13.73
N PRO A 155 8.56 6.90 -12.51
CA PRO A 155 7.18 6.52 -12.22
C PRO A 155 6.25 7.72 -12.37
N GLN A 156 4.98 7.46 -12.73
CA GLN A 156 3.98 8.49 -12.98
C GLN A 156 2.65 8.13 -12.34
N ALA A 157 2.09 9.03 -11.54
CA ALA A 157 0.74 8.89 -11.00
C ALA A 157 -0.26 9.71 -11.84
N PHE A 158 -1.41 9.09 -12.13
CA PHE A 158 -2.54 9.72 -12.79
C PHE A 158 -3.77 9.74 -11.90
N TYR A 159 -4.58 10.78 -12.03
CA TYR A 159 -5.85 10.94 -11.35
C TYR A 159 -6.91 11.43 -12.35
N ARG A 160 -8.20 11.23 -12.04
CA ARG A 160 -9.29 11.79 -12.87
C ARG A 160 -9.19 13.31 -12.90
N GLU A 161 -9.10 13.88 -14.08
CA GLU A 161 -9.03 15.32 -14.24
C GLU A 161 -10.23 16.01 -13.59
N GLY A 162 -10.00 17.16 -12.96
CA GLY A 162 -11.03 17.89 -12.21
C GLY A 162 -11.39 17.29 -10.85
N CYS A 163 -10.80 16.15 -10.42
CA CYS A 163 -11.06 15.53 -9.13
C CYS A 163 -10.05 15.99 -8.05
N PRO A 164 -10.39 16.90 -7.12
CA PRO A 164 -9.45 17.40 -6.13
C PRO A 164 -8.95 16.31 -5.18
N ALA A 165 -9.81 15.38 -4.76
CA ALA A 165 -9.44 14.27 -3.88
C ALA A 165 -8.44 13.32 -4.55
N GLY A 166 -8.69 12.95 -5.81
CA GLY A 166 -7.77 12.14 -6.62
C GLY A 166 -6.44 12.85 -6.84
N ARG A 167 -6.46 14.16 -7.10
CA ARG A 167 -5.24 14.96 -7.27
C ARG A 167 -4.37 14.99 -6.02
N LEU A 168 -4.97 15.12 -4.84
CA LEU A 168 -4.23 15.11 -3.57
C LEU A 168 -3.60 13.74 -3.32
N LEU A 169 -4.35 12.65 -3.51
CA LEU A 169 -3.85 11.29 -3.35
C LEU A 169 -2.71 11.01 -4.35
N ALA A 170 -2.91 11.33 -5.62
CA ALA A 170 -1.89 11.15 -6.65
C ALA A 170 -0.64 12.00 -6.40
N GLY A 171 -0.83 13.23 -5.91
CA GLY A 171 0.28 14.12 -5.54
C GLY A 171 1.13 13.56 -4.39
N ALA A 172 0.50 13.02 -3.36
CA ALA A 172 1.19 12.37 -2.24
C ALA A 172 1.95 11.12 -2.69
N ILE A 173 1.33 10.26 -3.51
CA ILE A 173 1.97 9.06 -4.07
C ILE A 173 3.14 9.45 -4.98
N GLN A 174 2.94 10.41 -5.88
CA GLN A 174 4.00 10.87 -6.79
C GLN A 174 5.19 11.46 -6.02
N GLY A 175 4.92 12.27 -4.99
CA GLY A 175 5.96 12.83 -4.12
C GLY A 175 6.79 11.75 -3.45
N ALA A 176 6.13 10.76 -2.86
CA ALA A 176 6.79 9.64 -2.21
C ALA A 176 7.60 8.77 -3.19
N MET A 177 7.09 8.53 -4.42
CA MET A 177 7.83 7.83 -5.45
C MET A 177 9.07 8.60 -5.91
N ASN A 178 8.96 9.91 -6.10
CA ASN A 178 10.12 10.75 -6.45
C ASN A 178 11.20 10.72 -5.37
N GLU A 179 10.82 10.80 -4.10
CA GLU A 179 11.74 10.78 -2.96
C GLU A 179 12.41 9.42 -2.78
N LYS A 180 11.61 8.35 -2.68
CA LYS A 180 12.11 7.04 -2.28
C LYS A 180 12.77 6.23 -3.40
N LEU A 181 12.35 6.45 -4.65
CA LEU A 181 12.93 5.76 -5.80
C LEU A 181 14.05 6.56 -6.45
N SER A 182 14.14 7.87 -6.17
CA SER A 182 15.13 8.79 -6.74
C SER A 182 15.29 8.61 -8.26
N PRO A 183 14.20 8.68 -9.05
CA PRO A 183 14.27 8.42 -10.48
C PRO A 183 15.12 9.47 -11.20
N LYS A 184 15.73 9.09 -12.32
CA LYS A 184 16.52 10.03 -13.15
C LYS A 184 15.69 11.26 -13.58
N LYS A 185 14.38 11.05 -13.81
CA LYS A 185 13.42 12.12 -14.13
C LYS A 185 12.30 12.10 -13.08
N THR A 186 12.24 13.14 -12.27
CA THR A 186 11.10 13.39 -11.38
C THR A 186 9.90 13.84 -12.18
N ARG A 187 8.69 13.45 -11.72
CA ARG A 187 7.43 13.77 -12.38
C ARG A 187 6.47 14.42 -11.39
N THR A 188 5.40 15.02 -11.93
CA THR A 188 4.25 15.51 -11.16
C THR A 188 3.05 14.66 -11.50
N ALA A 189 2.11 14.49 -10.56
CA ALA A 189 0.86 13.82 -10.85
C ALA A 189 0.10 14.53 -11.98
N LEU A 190 -0.50 13.77 -12.89
CA LEU A 190 -1.20 14.29 -14.08
C LEU A 190 -2.67 13.87 -14.06
N GLY A 191 -3.53 14.72 -14.65
CA GLY A 191 -4.88 14.33 -15.02
C GLY A 191 -4.86 13.29 -16.14
N GLY A 192 -5.77 12.33 -16.07
CA GLY A 192 -5.92 11.28 -17.07
C GLY A 192 -7.38 10.83 -17.19
N ASP A 193 -7.74 10.27 -18.34
CA ASP A 193 -9.07 9.76 -18.63
C ASP A 193 -9.05 8.25 -18.73
N TYR A 194 -8.87 7.59 -17.57
CA TYR A 194 -8.89 6.14 -17.46
C TYR A 194 -10.19 5.69 -16.79
N TYR A 195 -10.76 4.58 -17.25
CA TYR A 195 -11.99 4.00 -16.68
C TYR A 195 -11.92 3.85 -15.17
N ILE A 196 -10.83 3.26 -14.68
CA ILE A 196 -10.64 2.95 -13.25
C ILE A 196 -10.61 4.20 -12.36
N LEU A 197 -10.36 5.37 -12.92
CA LEU A 197 -10.35 6.63 -12.18
C LEU A 197 -11.74 7.26 -12.00
N THR A 198 -12.80 6.67 -12.57
CA THR A 198 -14.15 7.27 -12.63
C THR A 198 -15.14 6.69 -11.61
N LEU A 199 -14.67 5.91 -10.64
CA LEU A 199 -15.49 5.08 -9.72
C LEU A 199 -16.09 5.82 -8.51
N GLY A 200 -16.12 7.15 -8.48
CA GLY A 200 -16.77 7.92 -7.41
C GLY A 200 -16.01 7.97 -6.09
N VAL A 201 -14.81 7.43 -6.02
CA VAL A 201 -13.88 7.51 -4.89
C VAL A 201 -12.53 8.07 -5.35
N PRO A 202 -11.69 8.61 -4.45
CA PRO A 202 -10.32 8.99 -4.80
C PRO A 202 -9.60 7.83 -5.46
N SER A 203 -9.22 8.00 -6.73
CA SER A 203 -8.63 6.94 -7.54
C SER A 203 -7.34 7.42 -8.19
N VAL A 204 -6.32 6.56 -8.19
CA VAL A 204 -5.01 6.82 -8.79
C VAL A 204 -4.57 5.62 -9.62
N LEU A 205 -4.15 5.87 -10.85
CA LEU A 205 -3.42 4.90 -11.66
C LEU A 205 -1.93 5.22 -11.53
N VAL A 206 -1.15 4.22 -11.17
CA VAL A 206 0.29 4.34 -10.92
C VAL A 206 1.05 3.55 -11.97
N GLU A 207 1.72 4.26 -12.84
CA GLU A 207 2.73 3.72 -13.75
C GLU A 207 4.06 3.62 -13.00
N CYS A 208 4.47 2.40 -12.65
CA CYS A 208 5.63 2.16 -11.78
C CYS A 208 6.99 2.43 -12.46
N GLY A 209 7.01 2.56 -13.77
CA GLY A 209 8.18 2.81 -14.63
C GLY A 209 7.91 2.36 -16.05
N PHE A 210 8.84 2.61 -16.97
CA PHE A 210 8.67 2.36 -18.40
C PHE A 210 9.29 1.03 -18.84
N LEU A 211 8.47 0.03 -19.20
CA LEU A 211 8.94 -1.21 -19.82
C LEU A 211 9.58 -1.01 -21.19
N SER A 212 9.24 0.09 -21.88
CA SER A 212 9.88 0.50 -23.12
C SER A 212 11.31 1.03 -22.96
N ASN A 213 11.74 1.36 -21.73
CA ASN A 213 13.08 1.83 -21.39
C ASN A 213 13.92 0.70 -20.81
N ALA A 214 14.94 0.22 -21.51
CA ALA A 214 15.74 -0.93 -21.10
C ALA A 214 16.36 -0.83 -19.69
N LYS A 215 16.67 0.40 -19.21
CA LYS A 215 17.21 0.59 -17.85
C LYS A 215 16.13 0.45 -16.78
N GLU A 216 14.95 0.96 -17.04
CA GLU A 216 13.82 0.81 -16.11
C GLU A 216 13.24 -0.60 -16.16
N GLU A 217 13.15 -1.21 -17.33
CA GLU A 217 12.81 -2.61 -17.47
C GLU A 217 13.71 -3.48 -16.60
N ALA A 218 15.04 -3.30 -16.68
CA ALA A 218 15.98 -4.04 -15.86
C ALA A 218 15.74 -3.87 -14.35
N LEU A 219 15.36 -2.67 -13.90
CA LEU A 219 14.98 -2.42 -12.50
C LEU A 219 13.67 -3.12 -12.15
N LEU A 220 12.61 -2.94 -12.96
CA LEU A 220 11.28 -3.50 -12.74
C LEU A 220 11.29 -5.03 -12.68
N LEU A 221 12.24 -5.68 -13.33
CA LEU A 221 12.43 -7.14 -13.29
C LEU A 221 13.05 -7.62 -11.96
N THR A 222 13.63 -6.73 -11.14
CA THR A 222 14.17 -7.08 -9.83
C THR A 222 13.10 -7.04 -8.74
N GLU A 223 13.09 -8.02 -7.85
CA GLU A 223 12.16 -8.04 -6.71
C GLU A 223 12.39 -6.87 -5.76
N ASP A 224 13.66 -6.51 -5.52
CA ASP A 224 14.01 -5.38 -4.64
C ASP A 224 13.39 -4.08 -5.14
N TYR A 225 13.49 -3.79 -6.44
CA TYR A 225 12.91 -2.56 -6.96
C TYR A 225 11.39 -2.55 -6.89
N ARG A 226 10.71 -3.66 -7.20
CA ARG A 226 9.25 -3.79 -7.05
C ARG A 226 8.82 -3.63 -5.60
N GLN A 227 9.59 -4.17 -4.65
CA GLN A 227 9.36 -3.96 -3.22
C GLN A 227 9.48 -2.48 -2.83
N ARG A 228 10.51 -1.78 -3.32
CA ARG A 228 10.69 -0.35 -3.09
C ARG A 228 9.57 0.48 -3.72
N VAL A 229 9.09 0.10 -4.91
CA VAL A 229 7.93 0.73 -5.55
C VAL A 229 6.68 0.60 -4.66
N ALA A 230 6.38 -0.61 -4.19
CA ALA A 230 5.25 -0.84 -3.29
C ALA A 230 5.36 -0.01 -1.99
N GLN A 231 6.55 0.05 -1.40
CA GLN A 231 6.83 0.88 -0.21
C GLN A 231 6.64 2.38 -0.48
N ALA A 232 7.08 2.85 -1.65
CA ALA A 232 6.92 4.26 -2.03
C ALA A 232 5.44 4.62 -2.20
N ILE A 233 4.65 3.77 -2.87
CA ILE A 233 3.20 3.97 -3.02
C ILE A 233 2.52 3.98 -1.65
N ALA A 234 2.81 2.99 -0.79
CA ALA A 234 2.25 2.92 0.56
C ALA A 234 2.58 4.17 1.39
N SER A 235 3.82 4.68 1.30
CA SER A 235 4.20 5.92 1.98
C SER A 235 3.39 7.13 1.51
N GLY A 236 3.07 7.22 0.22
CA GLY A 236 2.19 8.25 -0.32
C GLY A 236 0.75 8.13 0.20
N VAL A 237 0.23 6.90 0.31
CA VAL A 237 -1.09 6.63 0.88
C VAL A 237 -1.14 7.05 2.36
N LEU A 238 -0.12 6.69 3.14
CA LEU A 238 0.00 7.09 4.54
C LEU A 238 0.08 8.61 4.69
N ALA A 239 0.90 9.28 3.88
CA ALA A 239 0.99 10.73 3.87
C ALA A 239 -0.37 11.38 3.56
N TRP A 240 -1.13 10.84 2.61
CA TRP A 240 -2.48 11.30 2.30
C TRP A 240 -3.46 11.01 3.45
N ALA A 241 -3.40 9.85 4.09
CA ALA A 241 -4.26 9.49 5.20
C ALA A 241 -4.09 10.45 6.39
N ASN A 242 -2.87 10.93 6.62
CA ASN A 242 -2.51 11.87 7.69
C ASN A 242 -2.80 13.35 7.36
N LEU A 243 -3.33 13.67 6.17
CA LEU A 243 -3.80 15.03 5.90
C LEU A 243 -4.98 15.37 6.81
N PRO A 244 -5.19 16.68 7.14
CA PRO A 244 -6.33 17.13 7.96
C PRO A 244 -7.68 16.56 7.47
N GLU A 245 -8.62 16.35 8.39
CA GLU A 245 -9.89 15.63 8.15
C GLU A 245 -10.75 16.19 7.01
N GLU A 246 -10.66 17.47 6.68
CA GLU A 246 -11.38 18.08 5.55
C GLU A 246 -10.73 17.76 4.21
N LYS A 247 -10.68 16.49 3.86
CA LYS A 247 -10.27 16.09 2.50
C LYS A 247 -11.38 16.42 1.51
N PRO A 248 -11.05 16.99 0.34
CA PRO A 248 -12.05 17.24 -0.68
C PRO A 248 -12.71 15.94 -1.11
N GLN A 249 -14.00 16.01 -1.41
CA GLN A 249 -14.75 14.85 -1.87
C GLN A 249 -14.31 14.43 -3.27
N ALA A 250 -14.45 13.14 -3.57
CA ALA A 250 -14.30 12.62 -4.92
C ALA A 250 -15.47 13.11 -5.80
N LEU A 251 -15.23 13.20 -7.10
CA LEU A 251 -16.31 13.43 -8.06
C LEU A 251 -17.23 12.19 -8.12
N PRO A 252 -18.53 12.37 -8.41
CA PRO A 252 -19.42 11.23 -8.64
C PRO A 252 -18.87 10.26 -9.70
N ALA A 253 -19.24 9.00 -9.59
CA ALA A 253 -18.91 8.00 -10.60
C ALA A 253 -19.47 8.43 -11.98
N VAL A 254 -18.76 8.08 -13.06
CA VAL A 254 -19.22 8.28 -14.42
C VAL A 254 -19.75 6.96 -14.95
N ASP A 255 -20.96 7.00 -15.50
CA ASP A 255 -21.48 5.86 -16.25
C ASP A 255 -20.75 5.78 -17.61
N ARG A 256 -19.95 4.75 -17.76
CA ARG A 256 -19.23 4.45 -19.00
C ARG A 256 -19.63 3.08 -19.59
N SER A 257 -20.83 2.63 -19.31
CA SER A 257 -21.32 1.32 -19.76
C SER A 257 -21.32 1.13 -21.29
N GLY A 258 -21.24 2.20 -22.07
CA GLY A 258 -21.30 2.18 -23.53
C GLY A 258 -20.03 2.62 -24.28
N GLU A 259 -18.99 3.09 -23.61
CA GLU A 259 -17.81 3.70 -24.28
C GLU A 259 -16.65 2.72 -24.46
N PRO A 260 -16.02 2.68 -25.65
CA PRO A 260 -14.72 2.04 -25.83
C PRO A 260 -13.64 2.96 -25.21
N HIS A 261 -12.86 2.45 -24.26
CA HIS A 261 -11.82 3.24 -23.59
C HIS A 261 -10.47 3.04 -24.22
N ALA A 262 -9.74 4.17 -24.43
CA ALA A 262 -8.32 4.17 -24.62
C ALA A 262 -7.65 3.89 -23.26
N GLU A 263 -7.09 2.71 -23.12
CA GLU A 263 -6.04 2.45 -22.15
C GLU A 263 -4.72 2.32 -22.89
N THR A 264 -3.68 2.85 -22.28
CA THR A 264 -2.29 2.73 -22.75
C THR A 264 -1.82 1.29 -22.80
#